data_7c5fd4deda7540554cef28595c4f77df
#
_entry.id   7c5fd4deda7540554cef28595c4f77df
#
_cell.length_a   1.000
_cell.length_b   1.000
_cell.length_c   1.000
_cell.angle_alpha   90.00
_cell.angle_beta   90.00
_cell.angle_gamma   90.00
#
_symmetry.space_group_name_H-M   'P 1'
#
loop_
_entity.id
_entity.type
_entity.pdbx_description
1 polymer ?
#
loop_
_entity_poly.entity_id
_entity_poly.type
_entity_poly.pdbx_seq_one_letter_code
_entity_poly.pdbx_strand_id
1 'polypeptide(L)'
;SSGEIKDVYLEKIDITTTMNAGGVCAFNSGTIEGCGVLSGTIICSNPNGGQLGGICKENSGTISRCFSNASVKGATSAGIVYINRGIGVVQDCYNTGTLKGSSSASGINTNNYGKIKTCLNLGAVIAEDKISEEGSVIRGYGICVMNVPGASLENCYSDSDVCPKELFGGFRNNTTVYYKTTAELCGGSLPDGFD
;
A
#
# COMPACT_ATOMS: atom_id res chain seq x y z
N SER A 1 14.94 -8.42 -8.36
CA SER A 1 15.01 -9.85 -8.69
C SER A 1 14.01 -10.15 -9.79
N SER A 2 14.42 -10.92 -10.79
CA SER A 2 13.53 -11.52 -11.79
C SER A 2 13.06 -12.92 -11.37
N GLY A 3 13.34 -13.32 -10.13
CA GLY A 3 12.94 -14.59 -9.55
C GLY A 3 11.53 -14.58 -8.98
N GLU A 4 11.17 -15.69 -8.35
CA GLU A 4 9.91 -15.86 -7.65
C GLU A 4 10.14 -15.97 -6.15
N ILE A 5 9.26 -15.31 -5.37
CA ILE A 5 9.12 -15.48 -3.92
C ILE A 5 7.67 -15.91 -3.71
N LYS A 6 7.46 -17.11 -3.19
CA LYS A 6 6.13 -17.66 -2.99
C LYS A 6 5.93 -18.21 -1.58
N ASP A 7 4.73 -18.01 -1.06
CA ASP A 7 4.24 -18.62 0.18
C ASP A 7 5.17 -18.40 1.38
N VAL A 8 5.77 -17.20 1.47
CA VAL A 8 6.64 -16.79 2.58
C VAL A 8 5.86 -15.96 3.57
N TYR A 9 5.84 -16.40 4.82
CA TYR A 9 5.19 -15.70 5.92
C TYR A 9 6.22 -15.24 6.94
N LEU A 10 6.25 -13.93 7.19
CA LEU A 10 7.20 -13.28 8.09
C LEU A 10 6.48 -12.90 9.40
N GLU A 11 6.91 -13.52 10.49
CA GLU A 11 6.41 -13.23 11.83
C GLU A 11 7.30 -12.21 12.53
N LYS A 12 6.66 -11.24 13.22
CA LYS A 12 7.34 -10.29 14.13
C LYS A 12 8.57 -9.61 13.49
N ILE A 13 8.43 -9.10 12.28
CA ILE A 13 9.54 -8.38 11.67
C ILE A 13 9.86 -7.11 12.47
N ASP A 14 11.14 -6.78 12.56
CA ASP A 14 11.65 -5.54 13.14
C ASP A 14 12.69 -4.96 12.19
N ILE A 15 12.24 -4.10 11.29
CA ILE A 15 13.08 -3.45 10.29
C ILE A 15 13.24 -1.99 10.66
N THR A 16 14.44 -1.61 11.11
CA THR A 16 14.82 -0.22 11.31
C THR A 16 15.84 0.19 10.27
N THR A 17 15.57 1.25 9.53
CA THR A 17 16.42 1.75 8.45
C THR A 17 16.55 3.27 8.51
N THR A 18 17.57 3.81 7.85
CA THR A 18 17.70 5.26 7.61
C THR A 18 17.28 5.64 6.18
N MET A 19 16.91 4.66 5.36
CA MET A 19 16.58 4.82 3.94
C MET A 19 15.24 4.13 3.59
N ASN A 20 15.23 3.39 2.53
CA ASN A 20 14.05 2.75 1.95
C ASN A 20 14.00 1.26 2.31
N ALA A 21 12.81 0.70 2.49
CA ALA A 21 12.62 -0.71 2.77
C ALA A 21 11.29 -1.25 2.22
N GLY A 22 11.25 -2.58 2.05
CA GLY A 22 10.05 -3.37 1.91
C GLY A 22 10.12 -4.55 2.86
N GLY A 23 8.98 -5.01 3.37
CA GLY A 23 8.92 -6.10 4.35
C GLY A 23 9.45 -7.43 3.79
N VAL A 24 9.15 -7.74 2.53
CA VAL A 24 9.59 -8.95 1.84
C VAL A 24 10.81 -8.67 0.96
N CYS A 25 10.76 -7.61 0.15
CA CYS A 25 11.91 -7.21 -0.65
C CYS A 25 11.94 -5.70 -0.96
N ALA A 26 13.12 -5.19 -1.33
CA ALA A 26 13.25 -3.79 -1.74
C ALA A 26 12.82 -3.56 -3.19
N PHE A 27 13.18 -4.46 -4.11
CA PHE A 27 12.93 -4.33 -5.55
C PHE A 27 12.44 -5.65 -6.13
N ASN A 28 11.27 -5.64 -6.76
CA ASN A 28 10.69 -6.77 -7.47
C ASN A 28 10.62 -6.49 -8.97
N SER A 29 11.22 -7.35 -9.79
CA SER A 29 11.02 -7.42 -11.24
C SER A 29 10.55 -8.80 -11.70
N GLY A 30 10.21 -9.67 -10.76
CA GLY A 30 9.67 -11.01 -10.95
C GLY A 30 8.29 -11.16 -10.33
N THR A 31 8.10 -12.22 -9.55
CA THR A 31 6.81 -12.52 -8.91
C THR A 31 6.97 -12.64 -7.40
N ILE A 32 6.11 -11.96 -6.65
CA ILE A 32 5.88 -12.18 -5.22
C ILE A 32 4.43 -12.63 -5.08
N GLU A 33 4.21 -13.84 -4.60
CA GLU A 33 2.89 -14.46 -4.59
C GLU A 33 2.61 -15.19 -3.29
N GLY A 34 1.41 -15.02 -2.73
CA GLY A 34 1.00 -15.72 -1.52
C GLY A 34 1.84 -15.35 -0.29
N CYS A 35 2.51 -14.21 -0.28
CA CYS A 35 3.41 -13.81 0.80
C CYS A 35 2.70 -12.90 1.82
N GLY A 36 3.10 -13.01 3.08
CA GLY A 36 2.50 -12.23 4.14
C GLY A 36 3.47 -11.74 5.19
N VAL A 37 3.24 -10.52 5.69
CA VAL A 37 3.83 -10.01 6.92
C VAL A 37 2.77 -10.10 8.00
N LEU A 38 2.94 -11.05 8.93
CA LEU A 38 1.95 -11.36 9.96
C LEU A 38 1.92 -10.33 11.08
N SER A 39 3.05 -9.74 11.41
CA SER A 39 3.14 -8.68 12.44
C SER A 39 4.51 -8.00 12.43
N GLY A 40 4.62 -6.90 13.17
CA GLY A 40 5.90 -6.23 13.41
C GLY A 40 5.95 -4.80 12.89
N THR A 41 7.17 -4.29 12.72
CA THR A 41 7.41 -2.89 12.39
C THR A 41 8.39 -2.72 11.24
N ILE A 42 8.14 -1.72 10.40
CA ILE A 42 9.07 -1.20 9.41
C ILE A 42 9.19 0.31 9.66
N ILE A 43 10.33 0.74 10.19
CA ILE A 43 10.52 2.11 10.63
C ILE A 43 11.73 2.74 9.96
N CYS A 44 11.54 3.91 9.37
CA CYS A 44 12.65 4.77 9.00
C CYS A 44 12.94 5.76 10.13
N SER A 45 14.16 5.70 10.67
CA SER A 45 14.61 6.60 11.75
C SER A 45 14.99 8.00 11.27
N ASN A 46 15.18 8.18 9.95
CA ASN A 46 15.37 9.51 9.37
C ASN A 46 14.01 10.20 9.22
N PRO A 47 13.73 11.31 9.90
CA PRO A 47 12.43 11.98 9.88
C PRO A 47 12.03 12.51 8.49
N ASN A 48 13.01 12.79 7.63
CA ASN A 48 12.81 13.30 6.27
C ASN A 48 13.04 12.22 5.20
N GLY A 49 13.25 10.97 5.61
CA GLY A 49 13.53 9.85 4.73
C GLY A 49 12.53 8.72 4.88
N GLY A 50 12.81 7.61 4.16
CA GLY A 50 12.04 6.37 4.25
C GLY A 50 10.85 6.35 3.30
N GLN A 51 11.08 5.70 2.19
CA GLN A 51 10.05 5.26 1.24
C GLN A 51 9.80 3.79 1.51
N LEU A 52 8.71 3.49 2.20
CA LEU A 52 8.49 2.19 2.79
C LEU A 52 7.25 1.52 2.19
N GLY A 53 7.37 0.21 1.93
CA GLY A 53 6.24 -0.64 1.56
C GLY A 53 6.14 -1.84 2.51
N GLY A 54 4.92 -2.21 2.90
CA GLY A 54 4.70 -3.37 3.78
C GLY A 54 5.20 -4.68 3.17
N ILE A 55 5.10 -4.83 1.86
CA ILE A 55 5.62 -5.98 1.11
C ILE A 55 6.87 -5.58 0.31
N CYS A 56 6.77 -4.57 -0.53
CA CYS A 56 7.86 -4.22 -1.44
C CYS A 56 8.03 -2.70 -1.54
N LYS A 57 9.27 -2.22 -1.64
CA LYS A 57 9.52 -0.79 -1.89
C LYS A 57 9.17 -0.42 -3.33
N GLU A 58 9.64 -1.21 -4.32
CA GLU A 58 9.46 -0.90 -5.74
C GLU A 58 9.13 -2.16 -6.53
N ASN A 59 8.03 -2.11 -7.29
CA ASN A 59 7.54 -3.22 -8.10
C ASN A 59 7.52 -2.84 -9.58
N SER A 60 8.16 -3.63 -10.42
CA SER A 60 8.03 -3.66 -11.87
C SER A 60 7.64 -5.04 -12.42
N GLY A 61 7.35 -5.98 -11.52
CA GLY A 61 6.85 -7.33 -11.81
C GLY A 61 5.42 -7.51 -11.30
N THR A 62 5.14 -8.67 -10.72
CA THR A 62 3.83 -8.99 -10.14
C THR A 62 3.92 -9.20 -8.64
N ILE A 63 2.99 -8.58 -7.91
CA ILE A 63 2.72 -8.86 -6.50
C ILE A 63 1.26 -9.31 -6.43
N SER A 64 1.01 -10.54 -5.99
CA SER A 64 -0.33 -11.10 -5.96
C SER A 64 -0.59 -11.93 -4.71
N ARG A 65 -1.84 -11.90 -4.22
CA ARG A 65 -2.30 -12.65 -3.03
C ARG A 65 -1.40 -12.44 -1.81
N CYS A 66 -0.93 -11.19 -1.64
CA CYS A 66 -0.03 -10.81 -0.56
C CYS A 66 -0.76 -9.92 0.47
N PHE A 67 -0.29 -9.97 1.70
CA PHE A 67 -0.84 -9.10 2.74
C PHE A 67 0.22 -8.55 3.68
N SER A 68 -0.09 -7.43 4.31
CA SER A 68 0.74 -6.85 5.36
C SER A 68 -0.08 -6.42 6.57
N ASN A 69 0.34 -6.93 7.74
CA ASN A 69 -0.15 -6.47 9.06
C ASN A 69 0.97 -5.74 9.83
N ALA A 70 2.01 -5.28 9.13
CA ALA A 70 3.08 -4.51 9.75
C ALA A 70 2.65 -3.06 10.04
N SER A 71 3.13 -2.50 11.15
CA SER A 71 3.12 -1.06 11.34
C SER A 71 4.27 -0.43 10.54
N VAL A 72 3.93 0.43 9.57
CA VAL A 72 4.92 1.07 8.68
C VAL A 72 5.00 2.57 9.01
N LYS A 73 6.20 3.06 9.33
CA LYS A 73 6.43 4.46 9.72
C LYS A 73 7.64 5.06 9.02
N GLY A 74 7.44 6.07 8.18
CA GLY A 74 8.50 6.79 7.46
C GLY A 74 8.03 8.15 6.95
N ALA A 75 8.82 8.78 6.09
CA ALA A 75 8.35 9.97 5.39
C ALA A 75 7.17 9.58 4.47
N THR A 76 7.30 8.47 3.77
CA THR A 76 6.23 7.93 2.94
C THR A 76 6.03 6.44 3.25
N SER A 77 4.79 6.06 3.59
CA SER A 77 4.43 4.71 3.99
C SER A 77 3.31 4.14 3.13
N ALA A 78 3.49 2.93 2.63
CA ALA A 78 2.47 2.18 1.89
C ALA A 78 2.23 0.81 2.53
N GLY A 79 0.98 0.34 2.51
CA GLY A 79 0.63 -0.96 3.07
C GLY A 79 1.22 -2.13 2.29
N ILE A 80 1.25 -2.04 0.97
CA ILE A 80 1.79 -3.10 0.10
C ILE A 80 3.05 -2.63 -0.62
N VAL A 81 2.96 -1.62 -1.48
CA VAL A 81 4.11 -1.20 -2.29
C VAL A 81 4.24 0.32 -2.37
N TYR A 82 5.46 0.85 -2.20
CA TYR A 82 5.68 2.29 -2.33
C TYR A 82 5.54 2.76 -3.78
N ILE A 83 6.29 2.20 -4.73
CA ILE A 83 6.16 2.50 -6.17
C ILE A 83 5.78 1.24 -6.96
N ASN A 84 4.70 1.32 -7.71
CA ASN A 84 4.33 0.35 -8.73
C ASN A 84 4.66 0.92 -10.10
N ARG A 85 5.70 0.40 -10.78
CA ARG A 85 6.20 0.88 -12.07
C ARG A 85 5.25 0.53 -13.22
N GLY A 86 5.43 1.12 -14.40
CA GLY A 86 4.48 1.07 -15.52
C GLY A 86 4.02 -0.31 -16.00
N ILE A 87 4.87 -1.36 -15.90
CA ILE A 87 4.47 -2.75 -16.19
C ILE A 87 4.11 -3.54 -14.93
N GLY A 88 4.26 -2.94 -13.75
CA GLY A 88 4.01 -3.59 -12.48
C GLY A 88 2.52 -3.85 -12.24
N VAL A 89 2.22 -5.02 -11.70
CA VAL A 89 0.88 -5.43 -11.30
C VAL A 89 0.86 -5.71 -9.80
N VAL A 90 -0.11 -5.12 -9.10
CA VAL A 90 -0.44 -5.44 -7.71
C VAL A 90 -1.89 -5.88 -7.68
N GLN A 91 -2.13 -7.13 -7.27
CA GLN A 91 -3.48 -7.67 -7.31
C GLN A 91 -3.79 -8.60 -6.13
N ASP A 92 -5.07 -8.64 -5.75
CA ASP A 92 -5.59 -9.56 -4.74
C ASP A 92 -4.80 -9.43 -3.41
N CYS A 93 -4.45 -8.19 -3.06
CA CYS A 93 -3.61 -7.88 -1.90
C CYS A 93 -4.39 -7.09 -0.87
N TYR A 94 -4.03 -7.26 0.41
CA TYR A 94 -4.66 -6.48 1.45
C TYR A 94 -3.68 -5.99 2.52
N ASN A 95 -4.05 -4.85 3.16
CA ASN A 95 -3.34 -4.29 4.30
C ASN A 95 -4.26 -4.22 5.51
N THR A 96 -3.78 -4.67 6.65
CA THR A 96 -4.42 -4.51 7.96
C THR A 96 -3.54 -3.74 8.95
N GLY A 97 -2.30 -3.44 8.55
CA GLY A 97 -1.34 -2.72 9.38
C GLY A 97 -1.60 -1.22 9.47
N THR A 98 -1.07 -0.60 10.51
CA THR A 98 -1.14 0.86 10.69
C THR A 98 -0.01 1.56 9.93
N LEU A 99 -0.36 2.56 9.15
CA LEU A 99 0.55 3.30 8.30
C LEU A 99 0.70 4.74 8.81
N LYS A 100 1.94 5.19 9.03
CA LYS A 100 2.25 6.54 9.45
C LYS A 100 3.25 7.20 8.50
N GLY A 101 2.83 8.29 7.86
CA GLY A 101 3.68 9.07 6.96
C GLY A 101 3.80 10.52 7.39
N SER A 102 5.04 11.06 7.49
CA SER A 102 5.23 12.49 7.72
C SER A 102 5.03 13.34 6.45
N SER A 103 5.14 12.74 5.27
CA SER A 103 4.85 13.37 3.98
C SER A 103 3.62 12.78 3.32
N SER A 104 3.44 11.45 3.35
CA SER A 104 2.23 10.80 2.86
C SER A 104 2.12 9.36 3.35
N ALA A 105 0.89 8.85 3.38
CA ALA A 105 0.63 7.43 3.66
C ALA A 105 -0.53 6.92 2.81
N SER A 106 -0.51 5.63 2.48
CA SER A 106 -1.59 5.00 1.70
C SER A 106 -1.76 3.52 2.02
N GLY A 107 -3.01 3.08 2.02
CA GLY A 107 -3.39 1.71 2.37
C GLY A 107 -2.74 0.65 1.50
N ILE A 108 -2.58 0.88 0.20
CA ILE A 108 -2.03 -0.11 -0.74
C ILE A 108 -0.76 0.39 -1.40
N ASN A 109 -0.81 1.53 -2.09
CA ASN A 109 0.30 2.00 -2.92
C ASN A 109 0.48 3.50 -2.82
N THR A 110 1.72 4.00 -2.80
CA THR A 110 1.94 5.44 -2.83
C THR A 110 1.93 5.98 -4.24
N ASN A 111 2.75 5.46 -5.14
CA ASN A 111 2.87 5.96 -6.52
C ASN A 111 2.58 4.85 -7.53
N ASN A 112 1.44 4.95 -8.22
CA ASN A 112 1.03 3.97 -9.21
C ASN A 112 1.27 4.48 -10.63
N TYR A 113 2.14 3.77 -11.35
CA TYR A 113 2.41 3.91 -12.77
C TYR A 113 1.95 2.67 -13.56
N GLY A 114 1.50 1.62 -12.88
CA GLY A 114 1.09 0.34 -13.44
C GLY A 114 -0.38 0.02 -13.17
N LYS A 115 -0.64 -1.22 -12.79
CA LYS A 115 -1.99 -1.73 -12.50
C LYS A 115 -2.12 -2.15 -11.05
N ILE A 116 -3.19 -1.71 -10.40
CA ILE A 116 -3.60 -2.18 -9.08
C ILE A 116 -5.04 -2.64 -9.21
N LYS A 117 -5.33 -3.87 -8.82
CA LYS A 117 -6.69 -4.41 -8.90
C LYS A 117 -7.02 -5.31 -7.73
N THR A 118 -8.30 -5.33 -7.36
CA THR A 118 -8.83 -6.23 -6.32
C THR A 118 -8.00 -6.13 -5.02
N CYS A 119 -7.75 -4.92 -4.56
CA CYS A 119 -6.96 -4.69 -3.35
C CYS A 119 -7.82 -4.06 -2.25
N LEU A 120 -7.53 -4.41 -1.01
CA LEU A 120 -8.32 -4.03 0.14
C LEU A 120 -7.47 -3.41 1.24
N ASN A 121 -7.84 -2.22 1.70
CA ASN A 121 -7.25 -1.63 2.90
C ASN A 121 -8.22 -1.68 4.09
N LEU A 122 -7.80 -2.40 5.11
CA LEU A 122 -8.46 -2.50 6.42
C LEU A 122 -7.64 -1.83 7.53
N GLY A 123 -6.47 -1.28 7.18
CA GLY A 123 -5.56 -0.67 8.13
C GLY A 123 -5.74 0.83 8.26
N ALA A 124 -5.41 1.36 9.43
CA ALA A 124 -5.44 2.80 9.69
C ALA A 124 -4.33 3.52 8.90
N VAL A 125 -4.70 4.60 8.22
CA VAL A 125 -3.77 5.48 7.51
C VAL A 125 -3.68 6.81 8.26
N ILE A 126 -2.53 7.06 8.87
CA ILE A 126 -2.27 8.23 9.69
C ILE A 126 -1.25 9.11 8.93
N ALA A 127 -1.76 10.11 8.25
CA ALA A 127 -0.95 11.22 7.75
C ALA A 127 -1.55 12.49 8.33
N GLU A 128 -0.69 13.37 8.77
CA GLU A 128 -1.14 14.68 9.21
C GLU A 128 -1.53 15.46 7.94
N ASP A 129 -2.82 15.82 7.81
CA ASP A 129 -3.29 16.69 6.72
C ASP A 129 -2.74 18.09 6.96
N LYS A 130 -1.47 18.30 6.63
CA LYS A 130 -0.76 19.57 6.77
C LYS A 130 -0.38 20.11 5.41
N ILE A 131 -0.39 21.41 5.30
CA ILE A 131 0.29 22.10 4.21
C ILE A 131 1.75 22.24 4.66
N SER A 132 2.69 21.68 3.89
CA SER A 132 4.12 21.87 4.17
C SER A 132 4.49 23.36 4.03
N GLU A 133 5.62 23.76 4.59
CA GLU A 133 6.15 25.13 4.40
C GLU A 133 6.35 25.49 2.91
N GLU A 134 6.49 24.49 2.05
CA GLU A 134 6.60 24.63 0.58
C GLU A 134 5.24 24.59 -0.14
N GLY A 135 4.12 24.57 0.59
CA GLY A 135 2.76 24.55 0.02
C GLY A 135 2.28 23.17 -0.45
N SER A 136 3.04 22.11 -0.23
CA SER A 136 2.63 20.72 -0.54
C SER A 136 1.67 20.19 0.52
N VAL A 137 0.59 19.56 0.09
CA VAL A 137 -0.39 18.97 1.00
C VAL A 137 0.04 17.55 1.36
N ILE A 138 0.28 17.33 2.66
CA ILE A 138 0.54 16.00 3.23
C ILE A 138 -0.81 15.31 3.42
N ARG A 139 -1.04 14.20 2.74
CA ARG A 139 -2.33 13.49 2.81
C ARG A 139 -2.18 11.99 3.03
N GLY A 140 -3.16 11.45 3.76
CA GLY A 140 -3.41 10.02 3.81
C GLY A 140 -4.44 9.61 2.77
N TYR A 141 -4.27 8.43 2.18
CA TYR A 141 -5.21 7.87 1.20
C TYR A 141 -5.52 6.40 1.52
N GLY A 142 -6.77 6.04 1.35
CA GLY A 142 -7.21 4.66 1.60
C GLY A 142 -6.53 3.63 0.69
N ILE A 143 -6.28 3.98 -0.57
CA ILE A 143 -5.71 3.07 -1.57
C ILE A 143 -4.38 3.60 -2.12
N CYS A 144 -4.35 4.79 -2.73
CA CYS A 144 -3.19 5.27 -3.48
C CYS A 144 -2.99 6.78 -3.34
N VAL A 145 -1.76 7.24 -3.09
CA VAL A 145 -1.47 8.68 -3.03
C VAL A 145 -1.52 9.31 -4.43
N MET A 146 -0.86 8.70 -5.41
CA MET A 146 -0.76 9.25 -6.76
C MET A 146 -0.98 8.17 -7.82
N ASN A 147 -2.09 8.25 -8.53
CA ASN A 147 -2.35 7.47 -9.73
C ASN A 147 -2.02 8.33 -10.95
N VAL A 148 -1.06 7.91 -11.78
CA VAL A 148 -0.61 8.72 -12.94
C VAL A 148 -1.44 8.42 -14.19
N PRO A 149 -1.36 9.26 -15.26
CA PRO A 149 -2.00 8.96 -16.54
C PRO A 149 -1.54 7.61 -17.08
N GLY A 150 -2.49 6.78 -17.53
CA GLY A 150 -2.23 5.45 -18.08
C GLY A 150 -2.14 4.32 -17.05
N ALA A 151 -2.06 4.65 -15.76
CA ALA A 151 -2.19 3.66 -14.69
C ALA A 151 -3.65 3.34 -14.38
N SER A 152 -3.92 2.19 -13.75
CA SER A 152 -5.27 1.82 -13.35
C SER A 152 -5.37 1.43 -11.87
N LEU A 153 -6.55 1.72 -11.30
CA LEU A 153 -7.01 1.23 -10.00
C LEU A 153 -8.37 0.57 -10.23
N GLU A 154 -8.45 -0.74 -10.09
CA GLU A 154 -9.65 -1.51 -10.43
C GLU A 154 -10.14 -2.32 -9.24
N ASN A 155 -11.42 -2.18 -8.90
CA ASN A 155 -12.07 -2.95 -7.82
C ASN A 155 -11.30 -2.91 -6.49
N CYS A 156 -10.85 -1.73 -6.09
CA CYS A 156 -10.13 -1.54 -4.84
C CYS A 156 -11.03 -0.94 -3.77
N TYR A 157 -10.86 -1.37 -2.53
CA TYR A 157 -11.73 -1.02 -1.41
C TYR A 157 -10.93 -0.52 -0.21
N SER A 158 -11.49 0.43 0.52
CA SER A 158 -10.96 0.87 1.80
C SER A 158 -12.07 0.90 2.84
N ASP A 159 -11.78 0.38 4.04
CA ASP A 159 -12.68 0.45 5.18
C ASP A 159 -12.78 1.89 5.67
N SER A 160 -13.96 2.50 5.52
CA SER A 160 -14.20 3.89 5.90
C SER A 160 -14.28 4.11 7.41
N ASP A 161 -14.57 3.07 8.19
CA ASP A 161 -14.65 3.16 9.65
C ASP A 161 -13.24 3.24 10.27
N VAL A 162 -12.27 2.59 9.62
CA VAL A 162 -10.88 2.54 10.08
C VAL A 162 -10.01 3.60 9.39
N CYS A 163 -10.26 3.86 8.11
CA CYS A 163 -9.52 4.80 7.29
C CYS A 163 -10.47 5.80 6.59
N PRO A 164 -10.97 6.83 7.30
CA PRO A 164 -11.86 7.85 6.73
C PRO A 164 -11.07 8.87 5.91
N LYS A 165 -10.21 8.42 5.01
CA LYS A 165 -9.38 9.24 4.15
C LYS A 165 -9.83 9.15 2.70
N GLU A 166 -9.46 10.12 1.86
CA GLU A 166 -9.69 10.01 0.43
C GLU A 166 -9.13 8.69 -0.13
N LEU A 167 -9.80 8.07 -1.09
CA LEU A 167 -9.39 6.77 -1.62
C LEU A 167 -8.09 6.85 -2.39
N PHE A 168 -7.96 7.89 -3.22
CA PHE A 168 -6.73 8.10 -3.99
C PHE A 168 -6.60 9.54 -4.50
N GLY A 169 -5.37 9.94 -4.81
CA GLY A 169 -5.03 11.17 -5.51
C GLY A 169 -4.61 10.93 -6.96
N GLY A 170 -4.54 11.99 -7.76
CA GLY A 170 -4.08 11.93 -9.14
C GLY A 170 -5.19 11.70 -10.16
N PHE A 171 -4.87 10.99 -11.26
CA PHE A 171 -5.79 10.79 -12.38
C PHE A 171 -6.89 9.77 -12.07
N ARG A 172 -8.13 10.13 -12.45
CA ARG A 172 -9.34 9.35 -12.17
C ARG A 172 -9.76 8.42 -13.32
N ASN A 173 -9.10 8.47 -14.46
CA ASN A 173 -9.39 7.56 -15.57
C ASN A 173 -8.98 6.12 -15.21
N ASN A 174 -9.77 5.14 -15.63
CA ASN A 174 -9.57 3.72 -15.32
C ASN A 174 -9.50 3.44 -13.80
N THR A 175 -10.44 4.02 -13.04
CA THR A 175 -10.51 3.82 -11.60
C THR A 175 -11.87 3.32 -11.17
N THR A 176 -11.90 2.18 -10.47
CA THR A 176 -13.04 1.65 -9.72
C THR A 176 -12.60 1.38 -8.29
N VAL A 177 -12.84 2.34 -7.42
CA VAL A 177 -12.42 2.32 -6.02
C VAL A 177 -13.60 2.72 -5.14
N TYR A 178 -13.75 2.05 -4.01
CA TYR A 178 -14.92 2.15 -3.18
C TYR A 178 -14.57 2.30 -1.70
N TYR A 179 -15.38 3.07 -0.99
CA TYR A 179 -15.50 2.96 0.46
C TYR A 179 -16.49 1.86 0.80
N LYS A 180 -16.17 1.13 1.84
CA LYS A 180 -17.07 0.19 2.51
C LYS A 180 -16.88 0.33 4.00
N THR A 181 -17.97 0.27 4.77
CA THR A 181 -17.89 0.17 6.22
C THR A 181 -17.42 -1.22 6.64
N THR A 182 -16.89 -1.34 7.84
CA THR A 182 -16.54 -2.66 8.42
C THR A 182 -17.74 -3.63 8.36
N ALA A 183 -18.94 -3.14 8.64
CA ALA A 183 -20.17 -3.97 8.59
C ALA A 183 -20.47 -4.48 7.17
N GLU A 184 -20.30 -3.65 6.13
CA GLU A 184 -20.49 -4.06 4.73
C GLU A 184 -19.44 -5.08 4.28
N LEU A 185 -18.19 -4.93 4.73
CA LEU A 185 -17.10 -5.86 4.42
C LEU A 185 -17.27 -7.21 5.12
N CYS A 186 -17.81 -7.22 6.35
CA CYS A 186 -18.09 -8.45 7.11
C CYS A 186 -19.45 -9.08 6.76
N GLY A 187 -20.35 -8.35 6.10
CA GLY A 187 -21.72 -8.76 5.83
C GLY A 187 -21.92 -9.77 4.69
N GLY A 188 -20.87 -10.33 4.14
CA GLY A 188 -20.92 -11.41 3.14
C GLY A 188 -21.13 -10.96 1.70
N SER A 189 -21.06 -9.67 1.43
CA SER A 189 -21.06 -9.12 0.07
C SER A 189 -19.69 -8.55 -0.25
N LEU A 190 -18.64 -9.38 -0.16
CA LEU A 190 -17.39 -8.98 -0.78
C LEU A 190 -17.64 -8.79 -2.28
N PRO A 191 -17.13 -7.71 -2.85
CA PRO A 191 -17.34 -7.43 -4.25
C PRO A 191 -16.71 -8.53 -5.14
N ASP A 192 -17.25 -8.68 -6.35
CA ASP A 192 -16.74 -9.63 -7.34
C ASP A 192 -15.21 -9.60 -7.43
N GLY A 193 -14.56 -10.74 -7.23
CA GLY A 193 -13.12 -10.90 -7.29
C GLY A 193 -12.39 -11.09 -5.96
N PHE A 194 -13.10 -11.07 -4.82
CA PHE A 194 -12.61 -11.48 -3.50
C PHE A 194 -13.27 -12.81 -3.09
N ASP A 195 -12.90 -13.89 -3.73
CA ASP A 195 -13.32 -15.26 -3.38
C ASP A 195 -12.37 -15.90 -2.37
#